data_28752aff081f7634c094e54fea7a47c3
#
_entry.id   28752aff081f7634c094e54fea7a47c3
#
_cell.length_a   1.000
_cell.length_b   1.000
_cell.length_c   1.000
_cell.angle_alpha   90.00
_cell.angle_beta   90.00
_cell.angle_gamma   90.00
#
_symmetry.space_group_name_H-M   'P 1'
#
loop_
_entity.id
_entity.type
_entity.pdbx_description
1 polymer ?
#
loop_
_entity_poly.entity_id
_entity_poly.type
_entity_poly.pdbx_seq_one_letter_code
_entity_poly.pdbx_strand_id
1 'polypeptide(L)'
;AGIGEAPDADKFGDIGSNTWKSCYDSGKLHIPNMEKIGIYQIDGMEYAKSTENPTGSFAKMQELSCGKDTTTGHWEMAGIVTPDPLPKFPDGFPKVFIEEFSKRTGRKILCNLPYSGTQVIHDYGREQEETGALIVYTSADSVCQIAAHEEIIPVEQLYEYCKIAREMLTGDLGVGRVIARPFIGTWPNYERTIRRHDFSLAPPRQTVLDALKAEGKDVIGVGKIYDIFEGQGVTETYPNQGNEKNMEKTIEIQKKEFDGLCYVNLVDGDMIYGHRRDIAGYAGALTRFDEQLGEFLANMRDDDMLMITADHGCDPGYIGTDHTREYVPCLIYGKELSLIHISEPTRQEAIS
;
A
#
# COMPACT_ATOMS: atom_id res chain seq x y z
N ALA A 1 6.29 7.70 -1.07
CA ALA A 1 7.67 8.24 -1.07
C ALA A 1 7.90 9.07 0.18
N GLY A 2 8.83 8.65 1.04
CA GLY A 2 9.19 9.36 2.27
C GLY A 2 10.16 10.52 2.03
N ILE A 3 10.26 11.40 3.02
CA ILE A 3 11.06 12.63 2.99
C ILE A 3 12.09 12.70 4.15
N GLY A 4 12.68 11.56 4.48
CA GLY A 4 13.70 11.42 5.51
C GLY A 4 13.21 10.64 6.72
N GLU A 5 14.16 10.08 7.45
CA GLU A 5 13.92 9.19 8.58
C GLU A 5 12.96 9.77 9.63
N ALA A 6 12.02 8.95 10.08
CA ALA A 6 11.13 9.29 11.19
C ALA A 6 11.89 9.19 12.54
N PRO A 7 11.42 9.83 13.63
CA PRO A 7 12.10 9.82 14.92
C PRO A 7 12.31 8.44 15.54
N ASP A 8 11.54 7.46 15.11
CA ASP A 8 11.59 6.07 15.56
C ASP A 8 12.17 5.11 14.50
N ALA A 9 12.85 5.64 13.47
CA ALA A 9 13.46 4.85 12.40
C ALA A 9 14.50 3.84 12.92
N ASP A 10 15.14 4.14 14.06
CA ASP A 10 16.07 3.24 14.74
C ASP A 10 15.43 1.90 15.12
N LYS A 11 14.16 1.91 15.52
CA LYS A 11 13.41 0.69 15.89
C LYS A 11 13.14 -0.23 14.70
N PHE A 12 13.18 0.33 13.50
CA PHE A 12 12.94 -0.38 12.24
C PHE A 12 14.22 -0.68 11.47
N GLY A 13 15.38 -0.16 11.93
CA GLY A 13 16.65 -0.29 11.25
C GLY A 13 16.79 0.63 10.04
N ASP A 14 16.04 1.71 9.98
CA ASP A 14 15.87 2.59 8.80
C ASP A 14 16.58 3.96 8.97
N ILE A 15 17.52 4.07 9.91
CA ILE A 15 18.31 5.29 10.14
C ILE A 15 19.02 5.71 8.84
N GLY A 16 18.85 6.96 8.43
CA GLY A 16 19.46 7.54 7.24
C GLY A 16 18.65 7.31 5.95
N SER A 17 17.48 6.69 6.01
CA SER A 17 16.61 6.55 4.85
C SER A 17 16.00 7.88 4.42
N ASN A 18 15.95 8.12 3.12
CA ASN A 18 15.28 9.28 2.52
C ASN A 18 14.96 9.01 1.06
N THR A 19 13.77 8.48 0.82
CA THR A 19 13.28 8.11 -0.52
C THR A 19 13.36 9.28 -1.51
N TRP A 20 12.88 10.45 -1.08
CA TRP A 20 12.83 11.61 -1.96
C TRP A 20 14.23 12.14 -2.29
N LYS A 21 15.13 12.19 -1.30
CA LYS A 21 16.51 12.63 -1.52
C LYS A 21 17.26 11.69 -2.46
N SER A 22 17.08 10.39 -2.33
CA SER A 22 17.65 9.40 -3.25
C SER A 22 17.21 9.65 -4.70
N CYS A 23 15.93 9.97 -4.90
CA CYS A 23 15.41 10.34 -6.23
C CYS A 23 15.99 11.68 -6.73
N TYR A 24 16.08 12.68 -5.86
CA TYR A 24 16.65 14.00 -6.19
C TYR A 24 18.12 13.89 -6.59
N ASP A 25 18.93 13.22 -5.79
CA ASP A 25 20.38 13.04 -6.01
C ASP A 25 20.69 12.28 -7.31
N SER A 26 19.73 11.51 -7.86
CA SER A 26 19.88 10.84 -9.16
C SER A 26 20.00 11.81 -10.34
N GLY A 27 19.61 13.06 -10.16
CA GLY A 27 19.54 14.07 -11.21
C GLY A 27 18.48 13.80 -12.29
N LYS A 28 17.57 12.85 -12.07
CA LYS A 28 16.51 12.45 -13.01
C LYS A 28 15.11 12.89 -12.58
N LEU A 29 14.98 13.50 -11.41
CA LEU A 29 13.72 14.01 -10.89
C LEU A 29 13.40 15.37 -11.51
N HIS A 30 12.23 15.50 -12.13
CA HIS A 30 11.72 16.75 -12.68
C HIS A 30 10.24 16.90 -12.33
N ILE A 31 9.93 17.81 -11.39
CA ILE A 31 8.61 17.90 -10.76
C ILE A 31 8.11 19.35 -10.60
N PRO A 32 8.07 20.14 -11.67
CA PRO A 32 7.79 21.57 -11.60
C PRO A 32 6.41 21.91 -11.01
N ASN A 33 5.42 21.02 -11.10
CA ASN A 33 4.09 21.25 -10.53
C ASN A 33 4.10 21.08 -9.00
N MET A 34 4.70 20.00 -8.48
CA MET A 34 4.86 19.82 -7.03
C MET A 34 5.81 20.86 -6.42
N GLU A 35 6.86 21.28 -7.13
CA GLU A 35 7.71 22.42 -6.72
C GLU A 35 6.88 23.70 -6.57
N LYS A 36 6.02 24.00 -7.54
CA LYS A 36 5.14 25.17 -7.50
C LYS A 36 4.12 25.09 -6.37
N ILE A 37 3.60 23.92 -6.05
CA ILE A 37 2.71 23.71 -4.89
C ILE A 37 3.47 23.96 -3.58
N GLY A 38 4.76 23.55 -3.49
CA GLY A 38 5.61 23.84 -2.34
C GLY A 38 6.31 22.63 -1.72
N ILE A 39 6.55 21.54 -2.46
CA ILE A 39 7.19 20.34 -1.93
C ILE A 39 8.54 20.62 -1.25
N TYR A 40 9.36 21.51 -1.82
CA TYR A 40 10.67 21.88 -1.26
C TYR A 40 10.61 22.97 -0.18
N GLN A 41 9.43 23.35 0.26
CA GLN A 41 9.21 24.17 1.44
C GLN A 41 9.05 23.32 2.71
N ILE A 42 8.88 22.01 2.55
CA ILE A 42 8.74 21.09 3.68
C ILE A 42 10.08 20.99 4.41
N ASP A 43 10.04 21.10 5.74
CA ASP A 43 11.21 20.98 6.61
C ASP A 43 11.94 19.64 6.39
N GLY A 44 13.26 19.70 6.19
CA GLY A 44 14.10 18.55 5.82
C GLY A 44 14.33 18.37 4.32
N MET A 45 13.74 19.23 3.47
CA MET A 45 13.93 19.19 2.02
C MET A 45 14.76 20.37 1.47
N GLU A 46 15.55 21.03 2.32
CA GLU A 46 16.36 22.20 1.98
C GLU A 46 17.53 21.90 1.01
N TYR A 47 17.75 20.64 0.66
CA TYR A 47 18.74 20.25 -0.36
C TYR A 47 18.32 20.67 -1.79
N ALA A 48 17.09 21.11 -1.97
CA ALA A 48 16.59 21.62 -3.24
C ALA A 48 16.18 23.10 -3.12
N LYS A 49 16.16 23.78 -4.27
CA LYS A 49 15.73 25.20 -4.30
C LYS A 49 14.22 25.26 -4.13
N SER A 50 13.76 25.91 -3.08
CA SER A 50 12.34 26.17 -2.83
C SER A 50 11.81 27.31 -3.72
N THR A 51 10.50 27.32 -3.99
CA THR A 51 9.82 28.42 -4.66
C THR A 51 9.57 29.59 -3.69
N GLU A 52 9.68 30.81 -4.16
CA GLU A 52 9.43 32.01 -3.32
C GLU A 52 7.94 32.17 -2.95
N ASN A 53 7.06 31.72 -3.84
CA ASN A 53 5.61 31.86 -3.68
C ASN A 53 4.92 30.53 -3.98
N PRO A 54 4.83 29.62 -3.00
CA PRO A 54 4.11 28.37 -3.17
C PRO A 54 2.62 28.63 -3.40
N THR A 55 2.01 27.86 -4.29
CA THR A 55 0.59 27.99 -4.62
C THR A 55 -0.31 27.10 -3.77
N GLY A 56 0.25 26.19 -3.01
CA GLY A 56 -0.45 25.29 -2.11
C GLY A 56 0.09 25.36 -0.69
N SER A 57 -0.48 24.52 0.14
CA SER A 57 -0.05 24.31 1.51
C SER A 57 0.74 23.04 1.61
N PHE A 58 1.66 22.98 2.55
CA PHE A 58 2.56 21.86 2.69
C PHE A 58 2.83 21.57 4.16
N ALA A 59 3.01 20.30 4.46
CA ALA A 59 3.34 19.82 5.80
C ALA A 59 4.22 18.58 5.74
N LYS A 60 4.95 18.35 6.82
CA LYS A 60 5.66 17.11 7.11
C LYS A 60 4.80 16.29 8.05
N MET A 61 4.45 15.08 7.67
CA MET A 61 3.64 14.19 8.50
C MET A 61 4.47 13.02 9.02
N GLN A 62 4.15 12.57 10.22
CA GLN A 62 4.72 11.39 10.85
C GLN A 62 3.64 10.35 11.05
N GLU A 63 3.88 9.12 10.64
CA GLU A 63 3.02 7.99 10.94
C GLU A 63 3.08 7.65 12.43
N LEU A 64 1.92 7.55 13.06
CA LEU A 64 1.75 7.17 14.48
C LEU A 64 1.59 5.66 14.66
N SER A 65 1.11 4.97 13.63
CA SER A 65 0.98 3.52 13.63
C SER A 65 2.34 2.83 13.74
N CYS A 66 2.38 1.68 14.39
CA CYS A 66 3.62 0.89 14.56
C CYS A 66 4.00 0.05 13.33
N GLY A 67 3.34 0.27 12.19
CA GLY A 67 3.69 -0.34 10.90
C GLY A 67 4.56 0.58 10.04
N LYS A 68 5.01 0.05 8.93
CA LYS A 68 5.57 0.81 7.80
C LYS A 68 5.11 0.17 6.49
N ASP A 69 3.90 -0.33 6.49
CA ASP A 69 3.31 -1.06 5.36
C ASP A 69 2.10 -0.32 4.79
N THR A 70 1.76 -0.65 3.55
CA THR A 70 0.67 -0.02 2.81
C THR A 70 -0.67 -0.05 3.56
N THR A 71 -0.98 -1.14 4.24
CA THR A 71 -2.27 -1.29 4.95
C THR A 71 -2.37 -0.33 6.12
N THR A 72 -1.34 -0.32 6.99
CA THR A 72 -1.33 0.55 8.18
C THR A 72 -1.29 2.02 7.81
N GLY A 73 -0.48 2.42 6.83
CA GLY A 73 -0.40 3.80 6.36
C GLY A 73 -1.73 4.31 5.78
N HIS A 74 -2.39 3.52 4.92
CA HIS A 74 -3.69 3.91 4.37
C HIS A 74 -4.80 3.94 5.43
N TRP A 75 -4.79 3.01 6.38
CA TRP A 75 -5.75 3.03 7.49
C TRP A 75 -5.56 4.26 8.37
N GLU A 76 -4.31 4.67 8.62
CA GLU A 76 -4.03 5.86 9.41
C GLU A 76 -4.53 7.13 8.70
N MET A 77 -4.28 7.27 7.40
CA MET A 77 -4.86 8.36 6.60
C MET A 77 -6.40 8.37 6.64
N ALA A 78 -7.02 7.21 6.81
CA ALA A 78 -8.48 7.07 6.95
C ALA A 78 -8.98 7.13 8.42
N GLY A 79 -8.11 7.46 9.38
CA GLY A 79 -8.45 7.72 10.78
C GLY A 79 -8.23 6.55 11.74
N ILE A 80 -7.50 5.49 11.35
CA ILE A 80 -7.20 4.35 12.21
C ILE A 80 -5.71 4.28 12.52
N VAL A 81 -5.31 4.71 13.71
CA VAL A 81 -3.97 4.43 14.24
C VAL A 81 -3.90 2.99 14.73
N THR A 82 -2.89 2.26 14.27
CA THR A 82 -2.61 0.87 14.63
C THR A 82 -1.45 0.85 15.63
N PRO A 83 -1.71 0.71 16.95
CA PRO A 83 -0.68 0.82 17.98
C PRO A 83 0.31 -0.34 17.99
N ASP A 84 -0.12 -1.51 17.53
CA ASP A 84 0.70 -2.71 17.45
C ASP A 84 0.91 -3.10 15.98
N PRO A 85 2.11 -3.58 15.61
CA PRO A 85 2.36 -4.03 14.25
C PRO A 85 1.52 -5.28 13.94
N LEU A 86 1.14 -5.44 12.67
CA LEU A 86 0.46 -6.66 12.24
C LEU A 86 1.31 -7.91 12.56
N PRO A 87 0.69 -9.00 13.06
CA PRO A 87 1.43 -10.16 13.54
C PRO A 87 2.23 -10.85 12.42
N LYS A 88 3.41 -11.33 12.78
CA LYS A 88 4.30 -12.13 11.91
C LYS A 88 4.52 -13.49 12.51
N PHE A 89 4.71 -14.48 11.69
CA PHE A 89 4.84 -15.89 12.12
C PHE A 89 6.15 -16.50 11.62
N PRO A 90 7.31 -16.11 12.20
CA PRO A 90 8.63 -16.58 11.76
C PRO A 90 8.83 -18.09 11.96
N ASP A 91 8.09 -18.72 12.85
CA ASP A 91 8.12 -20.16 13.12
C ASP A 91 6.91 -20.92 12.53
N GLY A 92 6.13 -20.24 11.66
CA GLY A 92 4.86 -20.76 11.14
C GLY A 92 3.67 -20.43 12.04
N PHE A 93 2.47 -20.66 11.51
CA PHE A 93 1.22 -20.42 12.24
C PHE A 93 1.02 -21.40 13.40
N PRO A 94 0.31 -20.96 14.46
CA PRO A 94 0.01 -21.83 15.61
C PRO A 94 -0.71 -23.11 15.20
N LYS A 95 -0.38 -24.21 15.88
CA LYS A 95 -0.95 -25.53 15.59
C LYS A 95 -2.49 -25.55 15.62
N VAL A 96 -3.09 -24.80 16.53
CA VAL A 96 -4.55 -24.68 16.64
C VAL A 96 -5.17 -24.12 15.36
N PHE A 97 -4.54 -23.10 14.73
CA PHE A 97 -4.99 -22.57 13.44
C PHE A 97 -4.88 -23.65 12.35
N ILE A 98 -3.74 -24.30 12.23
CA ILE A 98 -3.49 -25.31 11.18
C ILE A 98 -4.47 -26.49 11.29
N GLU A 99 -4.72 -26.99 12.50
CA GLU A 99 -5.65 -28.09 12.73
C GLU A 99 -7.10 -27.73 12.39
N GLU A 100 -7.56 -26.54 12.83
CA GLU A 100 -8.91 -26.09 12.53
C GLU A 100 -9.08 -25.74 11.05
N PHE A 101 -8.06 -25.13 10.43
CA PHE A 101 -8.07 -24.84 8.98
C PHE A 101 -8.12 -26.13 8.16
N SER A 102 -7.32 -27.13 8.51
CA SER A 102 -7.38 -28.47 7.89
C SER A 102 -8.76 -29.09 8.03
N LYS A 103 -9.37 -28.98 9.19
CA LYS A 103 -10.71 -29.50 9.45
C LYS A 103 -11.79 -28.79 8.63
N ARG A 104 -11.77 -27.45 8.57
CA ARG A 104 -12.76 -26.65 7.82
C ARG A 104 -12.64 -26.83 6.32
N THR A 105 -11.42 -26.98 5.81
CA THR A 105 -11.18 -27.21 4.38
C THR A 105 -11.30 -28.66 3.96
N GLY A 106 -11.23 -29.60 4.90
CA GLY A 106 -11.14 -31.03 4.62
C GLY A 106 -9.83 -31.43 3.91
N ARG A 107 -8.79 -30.58 3.98
CA ARG A 107 -7.51 -30.78 3.29
C ARG A 107 -6.36 -30.89 4.29
N LYS A 108 -5.39 -31.78 3.97
CA LYS A 108 -4.10 -31.82 4.65
C LYS A 108 -3.35 -30.51 4.39
N ILE A 109 -2.62 -30.02 5.38
CA ILE A 109 -1.78 -28.83 5.25
C ILE A 109 -0.32 -29.27 5.17
N LEU A 110 0.40 -28.71 4.18
CA LEU A 110 1.83 -28.90 3.97
C LEU A 110 2.60 -27.62 4.31
N CYS A 111 3.85 -27.76 4.65
CA CYS A 111 4.82 -26.70 4.96
C CYS A 111 4.57 -26.04 6.32
N ASN A 112 3.80 -24.93 6.36
CA ASN A 112 3.60 -24.05 7.54
C ASN A 112 4.91 -23.43 8.07
N LEU A 113 5.74 -22.91 7.17
CA LEU A 113 7.02 -22.27 7.48
C LEU A 113 7.20 -21.01 6.64
N PRO A 114 8.12 -20.10 7.00
CA PRO A 114 8.56 -19.04 6.10
C PRO A 114 9.25 -19.64 4.87
N TYR A 115 8.80 -19.24 3.68
CA TYR A 115 9.31 -19.83 2.45
C TYR A 115 9.28 -18.84 1.27
N SER A 116 10.22 -19.02 0.33
CA SER A 116 10.11 -18.39 -1.00
C SER A 116 8.96 -19.02 -1.79
N GLY A 117 8.12 -18.21 -2.41
CA GLY A 117 6.94 -18.71 -3.14
C GLY A 117 7.27 -19.54 -4.39
N THR A 118 8.46 -19.44 -4.97
CA THR A 118 8.93 -20.31 -6.05
C THR A 118 9.52 -21.62 -5.50
N GLN A 119 10.29 -21.52 -4.43
CA GLN A 119 10.90 -22.69 -3.81
C GLN A 119 9.87 -23.61 -3.16
N VAL A 120 8.84 -23.06 -2.51
CA VAL A 120 7.81 -23.84 -1.83
C VAL A 120 7.02 -24.72 -2.79
N ILE A 121 6.67 -24.22 -3.98
CA ILE A 121 5.98 -25.04 -4.98
C ILE A 121 6.90 -26.10 -5.59
N HIS A 122 8.20 -25.82 -5.72
CA HIS A 122 9.16 -26.82 -6.16
C HIS A 122 9.28 -27.96 -5.15
N ASP A 123 9.37 -27.65 -3.86
CA ASP A 123 9.66 -28.65 -2.81
C ASP A 123 8.42 -29.44 -2.38
N TYR A 124 7.24 -28.81 -2.38
CA TYR A 124 5.98 -29.41 -1.90
C TYR A 124 4.96 -29.69 -3.03
N GLY A 125 5.17 -29.18 -4.25
CA GLY A 125 4.21 -29.27 -5.35
C GLY A 125 3.88 -30.71 -5.70
N ARG A 126 4.84 -31.60 -5.75
CA ARG A 126 4.62 -33.03 -6.02
C ARG A 126 3.75 -33.70 -4.97
N GLU A 127 4.00 -33.49 -3.69
CA GLU A 127 3.15 -34.03 -2.63
C GLU A 127 1.75 -33.40 -2.68
N GLN A 128 1.65 -32.14 -3.07
CA GLN A 128 0.37 -31.46 -3.25
C GLN A 128 -0.45 -32.10 -4.38
N GLU A 129 0.14 -32.40 -5.54
CA GLU A 129 -0.53 -33.09 -6.64
C GLU A 129 -1.01 -34.49 -6.22
N GLU A 130 -0.18 -35.25 -5.54
CA GLU A 130 -0.48 -36.63 -5.11
C GLU A 130 -1.58 -36.69 -4.03
N THR A 131 -1.68 -35.69 -3.16
CA THR A 131 -2.55 -35.74 -1.96
C THR A 131 -3.73 -34.79 -2.02
N GLY A 132 -3.72 -33.78 -2.90
CA GLY A 132 -4.69 -32.69 -2.91
C GLY A 132 -4.61 -31.80 -1.65
N ALA A 133 -3.47 -31.77 -0.97
CA ALA A 133 -3.24 -30.94 0.20
C ALA A 133 -3.15 -29.45 -0.17
N LEU A 134 -3.16 -28.55 0.82
CA LEU A 134 -2.87 -27.14 0.66
C LEU A 134 -1.45 -26.83 1.16
N ILE A 135 -0.67 -26.11 0.37
CA ILE A 135 0.65 -25.63 0.80
C ILE A 135 0.45 -24.29 1.50
N VAL A 136 0.56 -24.26 2.83
CA VAL A 136 0.48 -23.04 3.64
C VAL A 136 1.88 -22.58 4.01
N TYR A 137 2.19 -21.30 3.77
CA TYR A 137 3.48 -20.72 4.10
C TYR A 137 3.37 -19.22 4.39
N THR A 138 4.39 -18.66 4.99
CA THR A 138 4.48 -17.22 5.29
C THR A 138 5.77 -16.63 4.73
N SER A 139 6.07 -15.37 5.06
CA SER A 139 7.31 -14.68 4.71
C SER A 139 7.70 -13.70 5.84
N ALA A 140 8.63 -12.79 5.58
CA ALA A 140 8.98 -11.71 6.51
C ALA A 140 7.83 -10.71 6.73
N ASP A 141 6.86 -10.67 5.80
CA ASP A 141 5.66 -9.85 5.91
C ASP A 141 4.58 -10.52 6.77
N SER A 142 3.57 -9.73 7.15
CA SER A 142 2.37 -10.22 7.84
C SER A 142 1.40 -10.85 6.85
N VAL A 143 1.69 -12.08 6.39
CA VAL A 143 0.93 -12.77 5.35
C VAL A 143 0.75 -14.25 5.63
N CYS A 144 -0.41 -14.80 5.22
CA CYS A 144 -0.65 -16.22 5.06
C CYS A 144 -0.80 -16.53 3.57
N GLN A 145 0.08 -17.33 3.02
CA GLN A 145 0.05 -17.70 1.61
C GLN A 145 -0.40 -19.15 1.46
N ILE A 146 -1.33 -19.40 0.54
CA ILE A 146 -1.89 -20.73 0.31
C ILE A 146 -1.72 -21.07 -1.16
N ALA A 147 -0.86 -22.06 -1.46
CA ALA A 147 -0.61 -22.49 -2.83
C ALA A 147 -1.26 -23.85 -3.11
N ALA A 148 -1.78 -23.99 -4.34
CA ALA A 148 -2.31 -25.23 -4.86
C ALA A 148 -2.19 -25.28 -6.38
N HIS A 149 -2.04 -26.48 -6.94
CA HIS A 149 -2.04 -26.73 -8.38
C HIS A 149 -3.46 -26.61 -8.93
N GLU A 150 -3.63 -25.84 -10.01
CA GLU A 150 -4.97 -25.49 -10.55
C GLU A 150 -5.76 -26.69 -11.08
N GLU A 151 -5.09 -27.73 -11.57
CA GLU A 151 -5.76 -28.95 -12.03
C GLU A 151 -6.20 -29.87 -10.88
N ILE A 152 -5.61 -29.70 -9.68
CA ILE A 152 -5.93 -30.50 -8.49
C ILE A 152 -6.97 -29.79 -7.63
N ILE A 153 -6.79 -28.49 -7.45
CA ILE A 153 -7.71 -27.61 -6.72
C ILE A 153 -8.04 -26.41 -7.63
N PRO A 154 -9.25 -26.36 -8.21
CA PRO A 154 -9.66 -25.24 -9.03
C PRO A 154 -9.48 -23.91 -8.32
N VAL A 155 -9.15 -22.86 -9.07
CA VAL A 155 -8.81 -21.54 -8.51
C VAL A 155 -9.92 -20.98 -7.63
N GLU A 156 -11.17 -21.14 -8.03
CA GLU A 156 -12.35 -20.72 -7.27
C GLU A 156 -12.41 -21.43 -5.91
N GLN A 157 -12.07 -22.71 -5.89
CA GLN A 157 -12.02 -23.49 -4.65
C GLN A 157 -10.86 -23.05 -3.74
N LEU A 158 -9.70 -22.71 -4.33
CA LEU A 158 -8.58 -22.13 -3.59
C LEU A 158 -8.98 -20.79 -2.97
N TYR A 159 -9.73 -19.96 -3.70
CA TYR A 159 -10.23 -18.69 -3.16
C TYR A 159 -11.18 -18.92 -1.97
N GLU A 160 -12.07 -19.90 -2.03
CA GLU A 160 -12.92 -20.25 -0.88
C GLU A 160 -12.10 -20.71 0.33
N TYR A 161 -11.03 -21.47 0.14
CA TYR A 161 -10.12 -21.84 1.23
C TYR A 161 -9.38 -20.61 1.80
N CYS A 162 -8.99 -19.67 0.95
CA CYS A 162 -8.40 -18.41 1.41
C CYS A 162 -9.39 -17.55 2.21
N LYS A 163 -10.67 -17.51 1.84
CA LYS A 163 -11.72 -16.84 2.63
C LYS A 163 -11.88 -17.49 4.01
N ILE A 164 -11.90 -18.82 4.08
CA ILE A 164 -11.95 -19.55 5.37
C ILE A 164 -10.73 -19.16 6.23
N ALA A 165 -9.52 -19.14 5.65
CA ALA A 165 -8.33 -18.71 6.37
C ALA A 165 -8.46 -17.25 6.83
N ARG A 166 -8.99 -16.34 5.99
CA ARG A 166 -9.18 -14.92 6.32
C ARG A 166 -10.13 -14.73 7.51
N GLU A 167 -11.24 -15.48 7.56
CA GLU A 167 -12.18 -15.48 8.68
C GLU A 167 -11.53 -15.93 10.00
N MET A 168 -10.59 -16.87 9.93
CA MET A 168 -9.91 -17.41 11.10
C MET A 168 -8.73 -16.54 11.59
N LEU A 169 -8.07 -15.83 10.66
CA LEU A 169 -6.89 -15.02 10.93
C LEU A 169 -7.28 -13.58 11.30
N THR A 170 -7.90 -13.42 12.46
CA THR A 170 -8.35 -12.14 13.03
C THR A 170 -7.78 -11.96 14.44
N GLY A 171 -7.91 -10.76 15.02
CA GLY A 171 -7.34 -10.44 16.32
C GLY A 171 -5.82 -10.68 16.37
N ASP A 172 -5.33 -11.40 17.35
CA ASP A 172 -3.89 -11.72 17.55
C ASP A 172 -3.28 -12.53 16.41
N LEU A 173 -4.10 -13.18 15.58
CA LEU A 173 -3.68 -13.90 14.39
C LEU A 173 -3.93 -13.11 13.10
N GLY A 174 -4.36 -11.87 13.21
CA GLY A 174 -4.84 -11.03 12.12
C GLY A 174 -3.72 -10.58 11.16
N VAL A 175 -3.17 -11.50 10.35
CA VAL A 175 -2.22 -11.12 9.29
C VAL A 175 -2.84 -10.14 8.30
N GLY A 176 -2.03 -9.23 7.79
CA GLY A 176 -2.48 -8.20 6.85
C GLY A 176 -3.13 -8.75 5.59
N ARG A 177 -2.65 -9.90 5.08
CA ARG A 177 -3.20 -10.52 3.87
C ARG A 177 -3.19 -12.05 3.95
N VAL A 178 -4.25 -12.67 3.46
CA VAL A 178 -4.26 -14.07 3.03
C VAL A 178 -4.17 -14.09 1.51
N ILE A 179 -3.23 -14.85 0.95
CA ILE A 179 -2.90 -14.78 -0.48
C ILE A 179 -3.09 -16.13 -1.14
N ALA A 180 -4.00 -16.20 -2.10
CA ALA A 180 -4.09 -17.35 -3.01
C ALA A 180 -2.93 -17.35 -4.01
N ARG A 181 -2.22 -18.47 -4.09
CA ARG A 181 -1.06 -18.68 -4.95
C ARG A 181 -1.24 -19.89 -5.86
N PRO A 182 -2.14 -19.81 -6.84
CA PRO A 182 -2.30 -20.91 -7.78
C PRO A 182 -1.04 -21.12 -8.64
N PHE A 183 -0.76 -22.36 -8.96
CA PHE A 183 0.36 -22.75 -9.82
C PHE A 183 -0.03 -23.86 -10.80
N ILE A 184 0.75 -24.00 -11.86
CA ILE A 184 0.60 -25.01 -12.93
C ILE A 184 1.94 -25.67 -13.19
N GLY A 185 1.93 -26.64 -14.10
CA GLY A 185 3.14 -27.35 -14.56
C GLY A 185 3.19 -28.76 -14.01
N THR A 186 4.34 -29.40 -14.16
CA THR A 186 4.62 -30.76 -13.65
C THR A 186 6.00 -30.78 -13.04
N TRP A 187 6.17 -31.57 -11.98
CA TRP A 187 7.48 -31.67 -11.35
C TRP A 187 8.61 -31.98 -12.36
N PRO A 188 9.76 -31.31 -12.32
CA PRO A 188 10.16 -30.27 -11.36
C PRO A 188 9.84 -28.82 -11.81
N ASN A 189 9.11 -28.63 -12.88
CA ASN A 189 8.89 -27.34 -13.55
C ASN A 189 7.51 -26.77 -13.22
N TYR A 190 7.35 -26.29 -11.99
CA TYR A 190 6.14 -25.59 -11.57
C TYR A 190 6.27 -24.07 -11.78
N GLU A 191 5.19 -23.43 -12.21
CA GLU A 191 5.10 -21.99 -12.43
C GLU A 191 3.86 -21.41 -11.74
N ARG A 192 4.04 -20.27 -11.06
CA ARG A 192 2.93 -19.50 -10.47
C ARG A 192 2.15 -18.82 -11.58
N THR A 193 0.83 -18.85 -11.48
CA THR A 193 -0.05 -18.20 -12.46
C THR A 193 -0.33 -16.75 -12.08
N ILE A 194 -0.89 -16.00 -13.03
CA ILE A 194 -1.35 -14.62 -12.83
C ILE A 194 -2.62 -14.53 -11.97
N ARG A 195 -3.26 -15.66 -11.67
CA ARG A 195 -4.50 -15.76 -10.87
C ARG A 195 -4.23 -15.68 -9.36
N ARG A 196 -3.16 -15.02 -8.97
CA ARG A 196 -2.96 -14.61 -7.58
C ARG A 196 -4.11 -13.72 -7.14
N HIS A 197 -4.62 -13.93 -5.91
CA HIS A 197 -5.60 -13.05 -5.31
C HIS A 197 -5.27 -12.83 -3.84
N ASP A 198 -5.35 -11.57 -3.40
CA ASP A 198 -5.05 -11.17 -2.02
C ASP A 198 -6.37 -10.87 -1.31
N PHE A 199 -6.59 -11.50 -0.15
CA PHE A 199 -7.70 -11.25 0.76
C PHE A 199 -7.13 -10.44 1.93
N SER A 200 -7.36 -9.15 1.91
CA SER A 200 -6.83 -8.22 2.90
C SER A 200 -7.56 -8.33 4.24
N LEU A 201 -6.93 -7.87 5.31
CA LEU A 201 -7.61 -7.67 6.57
C LEU A 201 -8.48 -6.42 6.42
N ALA A 202 -9.77 -6.54 6.73
CA ALA A 202 -10.65 -5.38 6.76
C ALA A 202 -10.23 -4.42 7.89
N PRO A 203 -10.45 -3.11 7.73
CA PRO A 203 -10.24 -2.15 8.80
C PRO A 203 -10.97 -2.57 10.09
N PRO A 204 -10.32 -2.49 11.28
CA PRO A 204 -10.90 -3.01 12.52
C PRO A 204 -12.05 -2.16 13.07
N ARG A 205 -12.30 -0.99 12.48
CA ARG A 205 -13.38 -0.07 12.83
C ARG A 205 -13.73 0.82 11.64
N GLN A 206 -14.79 1.62 11.79
CA GLN A 206 -15.21 2.58 10.77
C GLN A 206 -14.10 3.59 10.46
N THR A 207 -13.98 3.92 9.19
CA THR A 207 -13.04 4.87 8.61
C THR A 207 -13.76 6.13 8.12
N VAL A 208 -13.00 7.12 7.66
CA VAL A 208 -13.59 8.28 6.97
C VAL A 208 -14.35 7.87 5.71
N LEU A 209 -13.96 6.75 5.05
CA LEU A 209 -14.65 6.23 3.89
C LEU A 209 -16.08 5.78 4.25
N ASP A 210 -16.22 5.10 5.39
CA ASP A 210 -17.53 4.67 5.89
C ASP A 210 -18.41 5.87 6.26
N ALA A 211 -17.82 6.89 6.89
CA ALA A 211 -18.54 8.10 7.27
C ALA A 211 -19.06 8.85 6.04
N LEU A 212 -18.22 9.02 5.01
CA LEU A 212 -18.64 9.65 3.77
C LEU A 212 -19.77 8.88 3.08
N LYS A 213 -19.63 7.56 2.99
CA LYS A 213 -20.67 6.69 2.40
C LYS A 213 -21.98 6.76 3.20
N ALA A 214 -21.92 6.81 4.53
CA ALA A 214 -23.11 6.92 5.38
C ALA A 214 -23.86 8.25 5.17
N GLU A 215 -23.12 9.33 4.86
CA GLU A 215 -23.68 10.64 4.49
C GLU A 215 -24.13 10.72 3.02
N GLY A 216 -24.11 9.61 2.29
CA GLY A 216 -24.53 9.53 0.89
C GLY A 216 -23.54 10.16 -0.09
N LYS A 217 -22.28 10.34 0.32
CA LYS A 217 -21.22 10.85 -0.54
C LYS A 217 -20.58 9.74 -1.34
N ASP A 218 -20.00 10.11 -2.47
CA ASP A 218 -19.23 9.19 -3.29
C ASP A 218 -17.84 8.90 -2.66
N VAL A 219 -17.44 7.65 -2.69
CA VAL A 219 -16.09 7.22 -2.34
C VAL A 219 -15.54 6.37 -3.47
N ILE A 220 -14.77 7.01 -4.34
CA ILE A 220 -14.25 6.40 -5.55
C ILE A 220 -12.80 5.96 -5.29
N GLY A 221 -12.55 4.65 -5.34
CA GLY A 221 -11.21 4.07 -5.19
C GLY A 221 -10.53 3.84 -6.54
N VAL A 222 -9.29 4.33 -6.70
CA VAL A 222 -8.45 4.06 -7.89
C VAL A 222 -7.19 3.35 -7.43
N GLY A 223 -6.76 2.33 -8.16
CA GLY A 223 -5.61 1.51 -7.79
C GLY A 223 -5.99 0.40 -6.82
N LYS A 224 -5.26 0.26 -5.71
CA LYS A 224 -5.48 -0.80 -4.71
C LYS A 224 -6.43 -0.40 -3.57
N ILE A 225 -7.08 0.74 -3.62
CA ILE A 225 -7.90 1.25 -2.50
C ILE A 225 -8.97 0.24 -2.10
N TYR A 226 -9.68 -0.35 -3.05
CA TYR A 226 -10.68 -1.37 -2.75
C TYR A 226 -10.08 -2.55 -1.97
N ASP A 227 -8.92 -3.05 -2.40
CA ASP A 227 -8.25 -4.19 -1.77
C ASP A 227 -7.72 -3.84 -0.37
N ILE A 228 -7.17 -2.62 -0.18
CA ILE A 228 -6.62 -2.15 1.10
C ILE A 228 -7.70 -2.03 2.18
N PHE A 229 -8.90 -1.60 1.78
CA PHE A 229 -10.04 -1.42 2.68
C PHE A 229 -11.05 -2.59 2.62
N GLU A 230 -10.75 -3.67 1.87
CA GLU A 230 -11.66 -4.80 1.64
C GLU A 230 -13.05 -4.34 1.15
N GLY A 231 -13.08 -3.28 0.34
CA GLY A 231 -14.30 -2.65 -0.15
C GLY A 231 -15.11 -1.86 0.90
N GLN A 232 -14.66 -1.85 2.16
CA GLN A 232 -15.36 -1.12 3.22
C GLN A 232 -15.36 0.38 2.95
N GLY A 233 -16.55 0.98 2.96
CA GLY A 233 -16.73 2.40 2.71
C GLY A 233 -16.64 2.83 1.22
N VAL A 234 -16.17 1.98 0.32
CA VAL A 234 -16.03 2.30 -1.12
C VAL A 234 -17.37 2.20 -1.83
N THR A 235 -17.69 3.17 -2.70
CA THR A 235 -18.92 3.19 -3.51
C THR A 235 -18.66 2.82 -4.97
N GLU A 236 -17.50 3.19 -5.53
CA GLU A 236 -17.07 2.87 -6.89
C GLU A 236 -15.58 2.53 -6.89
N THR A 237 -15.13 1.60 -7.73
CA THR A 237 -13.72 1.20 -7.78
C THR A 237 -13.20 1.03 -9.20
N TYR A 238 -11.94 1.40 -9.38
CA TYR A 238 -11.17 1.20 -10.62
C TYR A 238 -9.86 0.46 -10.26
N PRO A 239 -9.73 -0.82 -10.65
CA PRO A 239 -8.58 -1.64 -10.30
C PRO A 239 -7.27 -1.08 -10.81
N ASN A 240 -6.18 -1.40 -10.09
CA ASN A 240 -4.84 -0.98 -10.42
C ASN A 240 -4.38 -1.44 -11.81
N GLN A 241 -3.89 -0.49 -12.62
CA GLN A 241 -3.30 -0.72 -13.94
C GLN A 241 -1.91 -0.08 -14.10
N GLY A 242 -1.27 0.31 -12.99
CA GLY A 242 -0.04 1.09 -12.94
C GLY A 242 -0.31 2.60 -12.84
N ASN A 243 0.71 3.34 -12.41
CA ASN A 243 0.56 4.77 -12.09
C ASN A 243 -0.01 5.59 -13.23
N GLU A 244 0.52 5.42 -14.44
CA GLU A 244 0.12 6.22 -15.60
C GLU A 244 -1.39 6.06 -15.88
N LYS A 245 -1.87 4.82 -15.92
CA LYS A 245 -3.29 4.54 -16.16
C LYS A 245 -4.20 4.89 -14.99
N ASN A 246 -3.71 4.75 -13.77
CA ASN A 246 -4.44 5.18 -12.58
C ASN A 246 -4.64 6.70 -12.60
N MET A 247 -3.63 7.48 -13.02
CA MET A 247 -3.76 8.92 -13.18
C MET A 247 -4.63 9.32 -14.36
N GLU A 248 -4.54 8.65 -15.51
CA GLU A 248 -5.48 8.84 -16.64
C GLU A 248 -6.92 8.65 -16.17
N LYS A 249 -7.19 7.58 -15.41
CA LYS A 249 -8.50 7.32 -14.85
C LYS A 249 -8.94 8.38 -13.84
N THR A 250 -8.03 8.87 -13.02
CA THR A 250 -8.30 9.95 -12.06
C THR A 250 -8.71 11.25 -12.77
N ILE A 251 -8.01 11.61 -13.86
CA ILE A 251 -8.35 12.77 -14.70
C ILE A 251 -9.72 12.58 -15.42
N GLU A 252 -10.04 11.35 -15.78
CA GLU A 252 -11.36 11.01 -16.33
C GLU A 252 -12.49 11.18 -15.29
N ILE A 253 -12.25 10.72 -14.06
CA ILE A 253 -13.18 10.86 -12.93
C ILE A 253 -13.40 12.33 -12.58
N GLN A 254 -12.34 13.14 -12.60
CA GLN A 254 -12.41 14.59 -12.36
C GLN A 254 -13.40 15.31 -13.30
N LYS A 255 -13.60 14.79 -14.52
CA LYS A 255 -14.54 15.34 -15.50
C LYS A 255 -16.00 14.97 -15.22
N LYS A 256 -16.24 14.00 -14.32
CA LYS A 256 -17.58 13.64 -13.88
C LYS A 256 -18.04 14.54 -12.74
N GLU A 257 -19.35 14.73 -12.61
CA GLU A 257 -19.90 15.32 -11.40
C GLU A 257 -20.01 14.25 -10.31
N PHE A 258 -19.34 14.47 -9.19
CA PHE A 258 -19.50 13.67 -7.98
C PHE A 258 -19.28 14.56 -6.75
N ASP A 259 -19.82 14.17 -5.62
CA ASP A 259 -19.67 14.87 -4.34
C ASP A 259 -19.14 13.88 -3.30
N GLY A 260 -17.85 14.00 -2.97
CA GLY A 260 -17.21 13.07 -2.07
C GLY A 260 -15.69 12.98 -2.24
N LEU A 261 -15.14 11.78 -2.12
CA LEU A 261 -13.71 11.50 -2.14
C LEU A 261 -13.34 10.62 -3.33
N CYS A 262 -12.39 11.05 -4.15
CA CYS A 262 -11.63 10.18 -5.05
C CYS A 262 -10.29 9.84 -4.39
N TYR A 263 -10.13 8.60 -3.92
CA TYR A 263 -8.92 8.13 -3.26
C TYR A 263 -8.08 7.32 -4.24
N VAL A 264 -6.85 7.77 -4.48
CA VAL A 264 -5.98 7.22 -5.53
C VAL A 264 -4.72 6.65 -4.91
N ASN A 265 -4.44 5.38 -5.19
CA ASN A 265 -3.17 4.74 -4.81
C ASN A 265 -2.29 4.54 -6.05
N LEU A 266 -1.11 5.17 -6.05
CA LEU A 266 -0.09 5.06 -7.10
C LEU A 266 0.99 4.09 -6.66
N VAL A 267 1.00 2.90 -7.23
CA VAL A 267 1.71 1.72 -6.71
C VAL A 267 3.12 1.51 -7.25
N ASP A 268 3.48 2.11 -8.41
CA ASP A 268 4.71 1.74 -9.13
C ASP A 268 5.98 2.15 -8.39
N GLY A 269 5.92 3.27 -7.63
CA GLY A 269 7.03 3.72 -6.81
C GLY A 269 7.51 2.64 -5.85
N ASP A 270 6.59 1.99 -5.17
CA ASP A 270 6.81 0.88 -4.27
C ASP A 270 7.08 -0.44 -5.03
N MET A 271 6.08 -0.92 -5.78
CA MET A 271 6.07 -2.26 -6.36
C MET A 271 7.12 -2.51 -7.42
N ILE A 272 7.43 -1.50 -8.25
CA ILE A 272 8.30 -1.67 -9.42
C ILE A 272 9.71 -1.19 -9.10
N TYR A 273 9.86 -0.09 -8.37
CA TYR A 273 11.14 0.60 -8.23
C TYR A 273 11.74 0.52 -6.82
N GLY A 274 10.97 0.79 -5.76
CA GLY A 274 11.44 0.82 -4.38
C GLY A 274 12.04 -0.51 -3.93
N HIS A 275 11.24 -1.57 -3.94
CA HIS A 275 11.67 -2.93 -3.59
C HIS A 275 12.77 -3.50 -4.50
N ARG A 276 13.01 -2.92 -5.67
CA ARG A 276 14.06 -3.33 -6.61
C ARG A 276 15.27 -2.42 -6.59
N ARG A 277 15.26 -1.41 -5.73
CA ARG A 277 16.34 -0.44 -5.58
C ARG A 277 16.67 0.30 -6.89
N ASP A 278 15.65 0.55 -7.70
CA ASP A 278 15.78 1.31 -8.95
C ASP A 278 15.48 2.80 -8.71
N ILE A 279 16.51 3.53 -8.28
CA ILE A 279 16.43 4.97 -8.01
C ILE A 279 15.98 5.74 -9.26
N ALA A 280 16.53 5.36 -10.42
CA ALA A 280 16.25 6.05 -11.67
C ALA A 280 14.80 5.85 -12.14
N GLY A 281 14.30 4.63 -12.01
CA GLY A 281 12.90 4.32 -12.30
C GLY A 281 11.95 5.01 -11.34
N TYR A 282 12.29 5.07 -10.03
CA TYR A 282 11.47 5.77 -9.03
C TYR A 282 11.38 7.29 -9.35
N ALA A 283 12.52 7.94 -9.61
CA ALA A 283 12.55 9.34 -10.00
C ALA A 283 11.77 9.60 -11.31
N GLY A 284 11.87 8.69 -12.28
CA GLY A 284 11.07 8.74 -13.51
C GLY A 284 9.58 8.61 -13.27
N ALA A 285 9.15 7.74 -12.35
CA ALA A 285 7.74 7.58 -11.98
C ALA A 285 7.17 8.84 -11.32
N LEU A 286 7.93 9.48 -10.42
CA LEU A 286 7.55 10.77 -9.83
C LEU A 286 7.48 11.89 -10.88
N THR A 287 8.43 11.94 -11.82
CA THR A 287 8.41 12.88 -12.93
C THR A 287 7.18 12.70 -13.80
N ARG A 288 6.86 11.46 -14.16
CA ARG A 288 5.66 11.16 -14.96
C ARG A 288 4.37 11.51 -14.23
N PHE A 289 4.31 11.24 -12.93
CA PHE A 289 3.20 11.67 -12.09
C PHE A 289 3.04 13.20 -12.13
N ASP A 290 4.14 13.96 -12.00
CA ASP A 290 4.09 15.43 -12.01
C ASP A 290 3.61 16.01 -13.34
N GLU A 291 3.97 15.37 -14.48
CA GLU A 291 3.44 15.74 -15.79
C GLU A 291 1.91 15.59 -15.84
N GLN A 292 1.39 14.45 -15.38
CA GLN A 292 -0.06 14.21 -15.33
C GLN A 292 -0.76 15.08 -14.27
N LEU A 293 -0.07 15.41 -13.17
CA LEU A 293 -0.54 16.35 -12.17
C LEU A 293 -0.78 17.73 -12.78
N GLY A 294 0.07 18.17 -13.71
CA GLY A 294 -0.13 19.44 -14.44
C GLY A 294 -1.46 19.48 -15.19
N GLU A 295 -1.84 18.38 -15.86
CA GLU A 295 -3.16 18.28 -16.52
C GLU A 295 -4.29 18.26 -15.48
N PHE A 296 -4.14 17.52 -14.39
CA PHE A 296 -5.12 17.46 -13.33
C PHE A 296 -5.39 18.83 -12.71
N LEU A 297 -4.34 19.57 -12.35
CA LEU A 297 -4.44 20.92 -11.77
C LEU A 297 -5.14 21.91 -12.70
N ALA A 298 -4.88 21.81 -14.01
CA ALA A 298 -5.51 22.70 -15.00
C ALA A 298 -7.03 22.48 -15.11
N ASN A 299 -7.51 21.28 -14.79
CA ASN A 299 -8.92 20.89 -14.85
C ASN A 299 -9.66 21.01 -13.51
N MET A 300 -8.98 21.35 -12.40
CA MET A 300 -9.62 21.47 -11.09
C MET A 300 -10.71 22.54 -11.07
N ARG A 301 -11.82 22.22 -10.44
CA ARG A 301 -12.91 23.16 -10.15
C ARG A 301 -12.54 24.07 -8.97
N ASP A 302 -13.34 25.09 -8.70
CA ASP A 302 -13.03 26.03 -7.63
C ASP A 302 -13.27 25.40 -6.24
N ASP A 303 -14.21 24.46 -6.14
CA ASP A 303 -14.56 23.70 -4.94
C ASP A 303 -13.78 22.37 -4.77
N ASP A 304 -12.91 22.02 -5.70
CA ASP A 304 -12.05 20.85 -5.58
C ASP A 304 -10.89 21.10 -4.62
N MET A 305 -10.59 20.11 -3.80
CA MET A 305 -9.38 20.05 -2.96
C MET A 305 -8.54 18.84 -3.32
N LEU A 306 -7.27 19.06 -3.62
CA LEU A 306 -6.28 18.01 -3.86
C LEU A 306 -5.39 17.85 -2.63
N MET A 307 -5.18 16.59 -2.19
CA MET A 307 -4.16 16.24 -1.21
C MET A 307 -3.22 15.21 -1.82
N ILE A 308 -1.90 15.45 -1.74
CA ILE A 308 -0.86 14.53 -2.19
C ILE A 308 -0.03 14.15 -0.97
N THR A 309 0.05 12.86 -0.70
CA THR A 309 0.82 12.33 0.42
C THR A 309 1.41 10.96 0.08
N ALA A 310 2.00 10.29 1.06
CA ALA A 310 2.42 8.89 0.96
C ALA A 310 1.96 8.11 2.20
N ASP A 311 1.80 6.82 2.01
CA ASP A 311 1.45 5.86 3.06
C ASP A 311 2.68 5.42 3.88
N HIS A 312 3.86 5.41 3.27
CA HIS A 312 5.15 5.09 3.89
C HIS A 312 6.32 5.52 3.00
N GLY A 313 7.55 5.38 3.50
CA GLY A 313 8.77 5.45 2.71
C GLY A 313 9.08 4.10 2.04
N CYS A 314 9.83 4.13 0.94
CA CYS A 314 10.41 2.96 0.31
C CYS A 314 11.66 3.42 -0.46
N ASP A 315 12.77 3.65 0.27
CA ASP A 315 13.97 4.29 -0.28
C ASP A 315 14.77 3.32 -1.15
N PRO A 316 14.80 3.52 -2.48
CA PRO A 316 15.57 2.66 -3.38
C PRO A 316 17.09 2.83 -3.22
N GLY A 317 17.55 3.89 -2.57
CA GLY A 317 18.96 4.14 -2.25
C GLY A 317 19.41 3.48 -0.95
N TYR A 318 18.48 3.09 -0.08
CA TYR A 318 18.76 2.53 1.23
C TYR A 318 19.15 1.05 1.17
N ILE A 319 19.70 0.52 2.27
CA ILE A 319 20.07 -0.90 2.38
C ILE A 319 18.82 -1.76 2.54
N GLY A 320 18.72 -2.82 1.76
CA GLY A 320 17.56 -3.72 1.81
C GLY A 320 16.55 -3.45 0.70
N THR A 321 15.42 -4.12 0.79
CA THR A 321 14.31 -4.09 -0.19
C THR A 321 12.96 -3.98 0.48
N ASP A 322 12.92 -3.54 1.74
CA ASP A 322 11.69 -3.33 2.52
C ASP A 322 11.28 -1.85 2.48
N HIS A 323 10.06 -1.56 2.93
CA HIS A 323 9.63 -0.21 3.20
C HIS A 323 10.52 0.45 4.26
N THR A 324 10.63 1.78 4.24
CA THR A 324 11.44 2.56 5.16
C THR A 324 10.57 3.45 6.05
N ARG A 325 10.93 3.53 7.34
CA ARG A 325 10.24 4.34 8.35
C ARG A 325 10.64 5.80 8.21
N GLU A 326 9.88 6.54 7.44
CA GLU A 326 10.17 7.92 7.07
C GLU A 326 9.00 8.85 7.41
N TYR A 327 9.29 10.12 7.59
CA TYR A 327 8.28 11.16 7.42
C TYR A 327 7.72 11.12 6.00
N VAL A 328 6.48 11.53 5.83
CA VAL A 328 5.84 11.64 4.53
C VAL A 328 5.40 13.07 4.23
N PRO A 329 5.43 13.49 2.95
CA PRO A 329 4.98 14.81 2.57
C PRO A 329 3.45 14.90 2.62
N CYS A 330 2.93 16.09 2.85
CA CYS A 330 1.54 16.42 2.61
C CYS A 330 1.50 17.73 1.81
N LEU A 331 1.00 17.69 0.59
CA LEU A 331 0.72 18.87 -0.20
C LEU A 331 -0.79 19.02 -0.33
N ILE A 332 -1.28 20.22 -0.13
CA ILE A 332 -2.70 20.54 -0.26
C ILE A 332 -2.85 21.70 -1.24
N TYR A 333 -3.71 21.52 -2.22
CA TYR A 333 -4.01 22.54 -3.22
C TYR A 333 -5.52 22.64 -3.45
N GLY A 334 -6.00 23.88 -3.58
CA GLY A 334 -7.37 24.20 -3.95
C GLY A 334 -7.44 25.68 -4.32
N LYS A 335 -8.26 26.04 -5.29
CA LYS A 335 -8.31 27.41 -5.79
C LYS A 335 -8.84 28.42 -4.75
N GLU A 336 -9.73 27.96 -3.87
CA GLU A 336 -10.30 28.78 -2.78
C GLU A 336 -9.54 28.67 -1.47
N LEU A 337 -8.52 27.78 -1.36
CA LEU A 337 -7.71 27.64 -0.16
C LEU A 337 -6.82 28.88 0.02
N SER A 338 -7.16 29.70 1.00
CA SER A 338 -6.33 30.85 1.38
C SER A 338 -5.06 30.38 2.08
N LEU A 339 -3.90 30.77 1.60
CA LEU A 339 -2.58 30.54 2.22
C LEU A 339 -2.46 31.15 3.64
N ILE A 340 -3.39 31.99 4.05
CA ILE A 340 -3.37 32.72 5.34
C ILE A 340 -3.59 31.79 6.55
N HIS A 341 -4.19 30.62 6.37
CA HIS A 341 -4.52 29.73 7.46
C HIS A 341 -3.49 28.64 7.76
N ILE A 342 -2.34 28.59 7.07
CA ILE A 342 -1.39 27.48 7.15
C ILE A 342 0.03 27.93 7.49
N SER A 343 0.20 29.14 8.02
CA SER A 343 1.50 29.69 8.42
C SER A 343 1.98 29.27 9.81
N GLU A 344 1.26 28.40 10.51
CA GLU A 344 1.73 27.83 11.78
C GLU A 344 1.79 26.30 11.70
N PRO A 345 2.91 25.67 12.13
CA PRO A 345 2.92 24.22 12.31
C PRO A 345 1.91 23.90 13.41
N THR A 346 0.79 23.33 13.03
CA THR A 346 -0.18 22.82 14.00
C THR A 346 0.52 21.71 14.78
N ARG A 347 1.02 22.01 15.97
CA ARG A 347 1.27 20.99 16.97
C ARG A 347 -0.09 20.39 17.26
N GLN A 348 -0.32 19.20 16.79
CA GLN A 348 -1.46 18.41 17.18
C GLN A 348 -1.26 18.06 18.66
N GLU A 349 -1.79 18.89 19.55
CA GLU A 349 -2.00 18.47 20.93
C GLU A 349 -3.02 17.35 20.87
N ALA A 350 -2.63 16.19 21.38
CA ALA A 350 -3.51 15.05 21.52
C ALA A 350 -4.76 15.52 22.30
N ILE A 351 -5.89 15.49 21.67
CA ILE A 351 -7.19 15.65 22.37
C ILE A 351 -7.36 14.36 23.17
N SER A 352 -7.16 14.48 24.50
CA SER A 352 -7.42 13.46 25.51
C SER A 352 -8.91 13.08 25.57
#